data_62369b8cfad70d598fd96fccd13a6acb
#
_entry.id   62369b8cfad70d598fd96fccd13a6acb
#
_cell.length_a   1.000
_cell.length_b   1.000
_cell.length_c   1.000
_cell.angle_alpha   90.00
_cell.angle_beta   90.00
_cell.angle_gamma   90.00
#
_symmetry.space_group_name_H-M   'P 1'
#
loop_
_entity.id
_entity.type
_entity.pdbx_description
1 polymer ?
#
loop_
_entity_poly.entity_id
_entity_poly.type
_entity_poly.pdbx_seq_one_letter_code
_entity_poly.pdbx_strand_id
1 'polypeptide(L)'
;MLQKKDKEKIWFFKESIFSVAELIFNYPNRTFHIRMLEKETGFSTTAIIDAVNKLKEYGIVLIDETPLTTNVRANLESEAYRFYKLVFNIYRLKRYLFVDKLV
;
A
#
# COMPACT_ATOMS: atom_id res chain seq x y z
N MET A 1 17.34 19.12 7.31
CA MET A 1 16.67 18.60 8.50
C MET A 1 15.43 17.81 8.14
N LEU A 2 15.27 16.66 8.74
CA LEU A 2 14.09 15.85 8.49
C LEU A 2 12.90 16.44 9.20
N GLN A 3 11.80 16.52 8.48
CA GLN A 3 10.57 16.95 9.05
C GLN A 3 9.91 15.77 9.75
N LYS A 4 8.97 16.06 10.62
CA LYS A 4 8.23 15.03 11.32
C LYS A 4 7.62 14.03 10.35
N LYS A 5 7.09 14.54 9.28
CA LYS A 5 6.48 13.76 8.24
C LYS A 5 7.46 12.78 7.61
N ASP A 6 8.68 13.21 7.41
CA ASP A 6 9.71 12.36 6.80
C ASP A 6 10.10 11.25 7.75
N LYS A 7 10.12 11.53 9.04
CA LYS A 7 10.43 10.51 10.02
C LYS A 7 9.41 9.41 10.05
N GLU A 8 8.17 9.75 9.79
CA GLU A 8 7.09 8.77 9.77
C GLU A 8 7.12 7.93 8.52
N LYS A 9 7.78 8.42 7.49
CA LYS A 9 7.93 7.69 6.24
C LYS A 9 9.20 6.90 6.24
N ILE A 10 9.30 5.98 7.15
CA ILE A 10 10.48 5.15 7.21
C ILE A 10 10.50 4.10 6.15
N TRP A 11 9.55 4.13 5.31
CA TRP A 11 9.43 3.21 4.25
C TRP A 11 9.78 3.83 2.95
N PHE A 12 9.77 3.03 1.95
CA PHE A 12 10.14 3.42 0.60
C PHE A 12 9.04 4.19 -0.10
N PHE A 13 7.86 4.24 0.47
CA PHE A 13 6.69 4.72 -0.23
C PHE A 13 6.25 6.08 0.23
N LYS A 14 5.71 6.85 -0.70
CA LYS A 14 4.93 8.03 -0.36
C LYS A 14 3.71 7.59 0.44
N GLU A 15 3.11 8.56 1.11
CA GLU A 15 1.95 8.31 1.95
C GLU A 15 0.80 7.66 1.18
N SER A 16 0.51 8.13 -0.03
CA SER A 16 -0.58 7.55 -0.82
C SER A 16 -0.26 6.13 -1.22
N ILE A 17 0.99 5.87 -1.60
CA ILE A 17 1.41 4.53 -2.00
C ILE A 17 1.33 3.60 -0.80
N PHE A 18 1.80 4.07 0.35
CA PHE A 18 1.76 3.27 1.57
C PHE A 18 0.32 2.92 1.96
N SER A 19 -0.59 3.90 1.88
CA SER A 19 -1.98 3.66 2.26
C SER A 19 -2.65 2.62 1.38
N VAL A 20 -2.39 2.67 0.08
CA VAL A 20 -2.95 1.67 -0.82
C VAL A 20 -2.31 0.31 -0.55
N ALA A 21 -0.97 0.30 -0.38
CA ALA A 21 -0.27 -0.95 -0.09
C ALA A 21 -0.80 -1.60 1.17
N GLU A 22 -1.11 -0.80 2.18
CA GLU A 22 -1.64 -1.31 3.44
C GLU A 22 -2.94 -2.08 3.21
N LEU A 23 -3.83 -1.54 2.40
CA LEU A 23 -5.08 -2.23 2.08
C LEU A 23 -4.81 -3.54 1.35
N ILE A 24 -3.90 -3.50 0.39
CA ILE A 24 -3.55 -4.69 -0.40
C ILE A 24 -2.96 -5.78 0.50
N PHE A 25 -2.04 -5.40 1.39
CA PHE A 25 -1.41 -6.36 2.28
C PHE A 25 -2.37 -6.93 3.31
N ASN A 26 -3.30 -6.10 3.79
CA ASN A 26 -4.26 -6.54 4.80
C ASN A 26 -5.36 -7.41 4.24
N TYR A 27 -5.66 -7.27 2.96
CA TYR A 27 -6.74 -8.01 2.31
C TYR A 27 -6.24 -8.67 1.03
N PRO A 28 -5.34 -9.64 1.16
CA PRO A 28 -4.63 -10.19 -0.01
C PRO A 28 -5.51 -10.90 -1.02
N ASN A 29 -6.69 -11.33 -0.62
CA ASN A 29 -7.59 -12.05 -1.53
C ASN A 29 -8.67 -11.17 -2.13
N ARG A 30 -8.61 -9.89 -1.85
CA ARG A 30 -9.66 -8.96 -2.26
C ARG A 30 -9.26 -8.22 -3.54
N THR A 31 -10.23 -7.97 -4.38
CA THR A 31 -10.05 -7.12 -5.56
C THR A 31 -10.60 -5.75 -5.24
N PHE A 32 -9.81 -4.72 -5.56
CA PHE A 32 -10.19 -3.34 -5.30
C PHE A 32 -10.41 -2.61 -6.62
N HIS A 33 -11.45 -1.78 -6.65
CA HIS A 33 -11.65 -0.84 -7.74
C HIS A 33 -11.04 0.50 -7.33
N ILE A 34 -10.70 1.31 -8.31
CA ILE A 34 -10.09 2.62 -8.02
C ILE A 34 -10.96 3.43 -7.07
N ARG A 35 -12.29 3.43 -7.28
CA ARG A 35 -13.19 4.18 -6.41
C ARG A 35 -13.17 3.70 -4.97
N MET A 36 -13.04 2.39 -4.78
CA MET A 36 -12.94 1.84 -3.43
C MET A 36 -11.69 2.36 -2.74
N LEU A 37 -10.59 2.39 -3.47
CA LEU A 37 -9.34 2.85 -2.91
C LEU A 37 -9.42 4.33 -2.55
N GLU A 38 -10.06 5.13 -3.39
CA GLU A 38 -10.27 6.54 -3.07
C GLU A 38 -11.06 6.69 -1.80
N LYS A 39 -12.13 5.94 -1.68
CA LYS A 39 -13.03 6.04 -0.54
C LYS A 39 -12.35 5.58 0.74
N GLU A 40 -11.61 4.48 0.66
CA GLU A 40 -10.99 3.90 1.84
C GLU A 40 -9.79 4.71 2.32
N THR A 41 -9.07 5.36 1.41
CA THR A 41 -7.86 6.08 1.78
C THR A 41 -8.04 7.58 1.88
N GLY A 42 -9.05 8.13 1.21
CA GLY A 42 -9.26 9.57 1.21
C GLY A 42 -8.41 10.33 0.21
N PHE A 43 -7.60 9.64 -0.58
CA PHE A 43 -6.78 10.31 -1.58
C PHE A 43 -7.55 10.53 -2.88
N SER A 44 -7.08 11.49 -3.67
CA SER A 44 -7.71 11.82 -4.95
C SER A 44 -7.51 10.70 -5.97
N THR A 45 -8.32 10.73 -7.02
CA THR A 45 -8.21 9.77 -8.10
C THR A 45 -6.81 9.75 -8.69
N THR A 46 -6.24 10.92 -8.93
CA THR A 46 -4.90 11.01 -9.50
C THR A 46 -3.87 10.36 -8.59
N ALA A 47 -3.96 10.64 -7.30
CA ALA A 47 -3.02 10.06 -6.33
C ALA A 47 -3.16 8.55 -6.27
N ILE A 48 -4.39 8.05 -6.33
CA ILE A 48 -4.63 6.60 -6.29
C ILE A 48 -4.08 5.93 -7.56
N ILE A 49 -4.32 6.51 -8.71
CA ILE A 49 -3.82 5.95 -9.96
C ILE A 49 -2.30 5.90 -9.96
N ASP A 50 -1.66 6.98 -9.51
CA ASP A 50 -0.21 7.00 -9.41
C ASP A 50 0.29 5.94 -8.44
N ALA A 51 -0.37 5.81 -7.30
CA ALA A 51 0.02 4.84 -6.29
C ALA A 51 -0.10 3.42 -6.82
N VAL A 52 -1.21 3.11 -7.49
CA VAL A 52 -1.44 1.78 -8.04
C VAL A 52 -0.40 1.45 -9.11
N ASN A 53 -0.07 2.42 -9.95
CA ASN A 53 0.93 2.20 -10.98
C ASN A 53 2.30 1.95 -10.38
N LYS A 54 2.64 2.64 -9.31
CA LYS A 54 3.91 2.42 -8.62
C LYS A 54 3.94 1.04 -7.98
N LEU A 55 2.85 0.64 -7.37
CA LEU A 55 2.79 -0.69 -6.76
C LEU A 55 2.89 -1.78 -7.82
N LYS A 56 2.36 -1.52 -9.00
CA LYS A 56 2.51 -2.45 -10.11
C LYS A 56 3.97 -2.55 -10.54
N GLU A 57 4.65 -1.40 -10.63
CA GLU A 57 6.08 -1.38 -10.97
C GLU A 57 6.90 -2.18 -9.98
N TYR A 58 6.54 -2.10 -8.71
CA TYR A 58 7.26 -2.84 -7.67
C TYR A 58 6.89 -4.32 -7.64
N GLY A 59 5.89 -4.72 -8.41
CA GLY A 59 5.48 -6.12 -8.43
C GLY A 59 4.54 -6.52 -7.31
N ILE A 60 3.98 -5.54 -6.62
CA ILE A 60 3.11 -5.80 -5.47
C ILE A 60 1.68 -6.07 -5.89
N VAL A 61 1.21 -5.42 -6.94
CA VAL A 61 -0.17 -5.61 -7.41
C VAL A 61 -0.22 -5.97 -8.87
N LEU A 62 -1.33 -6.57 -9.26
CA LEU A 62 -1.70 -6.80 -10.64
C LEU A 62 -2.88 -5.89 -10.94
N ILE A 63 -2.92 -5.37 -12.16
CA ILE A 63 -3.99 -4.49 -12.60
C ILE A 63 -4.68 -5.14 -13.80
N ASP A 64 -5.98 -5.34 -13.68
CA ASP A 64 -6.81 -5.84 -14.78
C ASP A 64 -7.72 -4.70 -15.22
N GLU A 65 -7.50 -4.23 -16.44
CA GLU A 65 -8.31 -3.14 -16.96
C GLU A 65 -9.33 -3.68 -17.95
N THR A 66 -10.57 -3.27 -17.76
CA THR A 66 -11.64 -3.53 -18.69
C THR A 66 -12.17 -2.19 -19.16
N PRO A 67 -13.01 -2.17 -20.22
CA PRO A 67 -13.61 -0.89 -20.65
C PRO A 67 -14.39 -0.20 -19.55
N LEU A 68 -14.87 -0.94 -18.57
CA LEU A 68 -15.74 -0.38 -17.54
C LEU A 68 -15.04 -0.14 -16.20
N THR A 69 -13.99 -0.90 -15.89
CA THR A 69 -13.38 -0.82 -14.56
C THR A 69 -11.89 -1.09 -14.63
N THR A 70 -11.20 -0.62 -13.60
CA THR A 70 -9.81 -0.98 -13.33
C THR A 70 -9.80 -1.73 -12.01
N ASN A 71 -9.37 -2.97 -12.06
CA ASN A 71 -9.33 -3.84 -10.89
C ASN A 71 -7.90 -4.02 -10.43
N VAL A 72 -7.69 -3.89 -9.14
CA VAL A 72 -6.37 -3.98 -8.52
C VAL A 72 -6.40 -5.11 -7.50
N ARG A 73 -5.42 -6.00 -7.58
CA ARG A 73 -5.35 -7.10 -6.62
C ARG A 73 -3.90 -7.44 -6.32
N ALA A 74 -3.70 -8.10 -5.19
CA ALA A 74 -2.37 -8.49 -4.76
C ALA A 74 -1.75 -9.48 -5.77
N ASN A 75 -0.46 -9.29 -6.02
CA ASN A 75 0.30 -10.19 -6.87
C ASN A 75 0.94 -11.26 -5.99
N LEU A 76 0.13 -12.22 -5.55
CA LEU A 76 0.51 -13.18 -4.53
C LEU A 76 1.69 -14.06 -4.90
N GLU A 77 1.95 -14.24 -6.20
CA GLU A 77 3.03 -15.11 -6.64
C GLU A 77 4.34 -14.39 -6.83
N SER A 78 4.34 -13.08 -6.68
CA SER A 78 5.54 -12.28 -6.86
C SER A 78 6.43 -12.35 -5.63
N GLU A 79 7.73 -12.52 -5.85
CA GLU A 79 8.69 -12.45 -4.75
C GLU A 79 8.71 -11.06 -4.15
N ALA A 80 8.51 -10.05 -5.00
CA ALA A 80 8.48 -8.67 -4.54
C ALA A 80 7.32 -8.46 -3.57
N TYR A 81 6.15 -9.02 -3.89
CA TYR A 81 5.01 -8.92 -2.99
C TYR A 81 5.34 -9.53 -1.63
N ARG A 82 5.92 -10.72 -1.64
CA ARG A 82 6.24 -11.40 -0.39
C ARG A 82 7.27 -10.62 0.42
N PHE A 83 8.26 -10.07 -0.27
CA PHE A 83 9.28 -9.27 0.39
C PHE A 83 8.68 -8.03 1.03
N TYR A 84 7.92 -7.26 0.28
CA TYR A 84 7.34 -6.03 0.80
C TYR A 84 6.32 -6.29 1.88
N LYS A 85 5.58 -7.39 1.77
CA LYS A 85 4.64 -7.74 2.82
C LYS A 85 5.37 -8.08 4.11
N LEU A 86 6.48 -8.77 4.02
CA LEU A 86 7.28 -9.07 5.19
C LEU A 86 7.79 -7.80 5.85
N VAL A 87 8.33 -6.88 5.04
CA VAL A 87 8.81 -5.60 5.55
C VAL A 87 7.67 -4.83 6.21
N PHE A 88 6.51 -4.83 5.57
CA PHE A 88 5.34 -4.15 6.10
C PHE A 88 4.92 -4.74 7.44
N ASN A 89 4.92 -6.06 7.55
CA ASN A 89 4.54 -6.72 8.79
C ASN A 89 5.52 -6.40 9.91
N ILE A 90 6.81 -6.36 9.58
CA ILE A 90 7.84 -6.01 10.56
C ILE A 90 7.64 -4.57 11.03
N TYR A 91 7.36 -3.69 10.10
CA TYR A 91 7.12 -2.29 10.42
C TYR A 91 5.93 -2.14 11.35
N ARG A 92 4.84 -2.83 11.05
CA ARG A 92 3.64 -2.77 11.88
C ARG A 92 3.89 -3.30 13.28
N LEU A 93 4.57 -4.42 13.36
CA LEU A 93 4.87 -5.03 14.65
C LEU A 93 5.76 -4.12 15.48
N LYS A 94 6.79 -3.59 14.86
CA LYS A 94 7.72 -2.70 15.54
C LYS A 94 7.00 -1.46 16.06
N ARG A 95 6.15 -0.88 15.24
CA ARG A 95 5.40 0.30 15.63
C ARG A 95 4.47 -0.01 16.80
N TYR A 96 3.81 -1.14 16.73
CA TYR A 96 2.88 -1.57 17.76
C TYR A 96 3.61 -1.78 19.09
N LEU A 97 4.71 -2.50 19.07
CA LEU A 97 5.46 -2.77 20.27
C LEU A 97 6.07 -1.51 20.86
N PHE A 98 6.50 -0.63 20.00
CA PHE A 98 7.11 0.62 20.44
C PHE A 98 6.08 1.50 21.15
N VAL A 99 4.89 1.58 20.59
CA VAL A 99 3.81 2.34 21.21
C VAL A 99 3.44 1.75 22.56
N ASP A 100 3.36 0.44 22.63
CA ASP A 100 3.06 -0.24 23.88
C ASP A 100 4.08 0.10 24.97
N LYS A 101 5.33 0.18 24.58
CA LYS A 101 6.38 0.48 25.55
C LYS A 101 6.30 1.89 26.07
N LEU A 102 5.77 2.78 25.28
CA LEU A 102 5.67 4.18 25.67
C LEU A 102 4.47 4.44 26.55
N VAL A 103 3.54 3.53 26.56
CA VAL A 103 2.37 3.61 27.40
C VAL A 103 2.61 2.91 28.71
#